data_51826d8cf8d087bca7111a56fb243921
#
_entry.id   51826d8cf8d087bca7111a56fb243921
#
_cell.length_a   1.000
_cell.length_b   1.000
_cell.length_c   1.000
_cell.angle_alpha   90.00
_cell.angle_beta   90.00
_cell.angle_gamma   90.00
#
_symmetry.space_group_name_H-M   'P 1'
#
loop_
_entity.id
_entity.type
_entity.pdbx_description
1 polymer ?
#
loop_
_entity_poly.entity_id
_entity_poly.type
_entity_poly.pdbx_seq_one_letter_code
_entity_poly.pdbx_strand_id
1 'polypeptide(L)'
;SEMCIRDSHIGHAKSILLNYGLSQEYGGQFNLRFDDTNPTKEKLEFVESIKEDVKWLGADWGDRLFFASNYFDQMYEAAIKLIKKGKAYVSDLSADEIREYRGTLTEPGKEDPYAKRSVEENLALFEEMKEGKCEDGSRVLRARIDMTSSNINMRDPILYRVAHMTHHNTGDKWCIYPMYDFAHPIEDAIEGITHSICTLEFEDHRPLYDWVVTELGYKTSPEGTPKQIEFAKLYLTNVVTGKRYIKRLVEEKIVDGWD
;
A
#
# COMPACT_ATOMS: atom_id res chain seq x y z
N SER A 1 -0.06 -4.90 7.18
CA SER A 1 -0.90 -5.96 6.60
C SER A 1 -2.23 -5.37 6.20
N GLU A 2 -2.57 -5.42 4.90
CA GLU A 2 -3.88 -4.97 4.41
C GLU A 2 -5.00 -5.76 5.09
N MET A 3 -5.72 -5.12 5.98
CA MET A 3 -7.02 -5.61 6.41
C MET A 3 -8.08 -5.03 5.47
N CYS A 4 -8.21 -5.65 4.31
CA CYS A 4 -9.30 -5.39 3.38
C CYS A 4 -10.37 -6.41 3.60
N ILE A 5 -11.22 -6.37 4.62
CA ILE A 5 -12.47 -7.14 4.59
C ILE A 5 -13.19 -7.04 5.94
N ARG A 6 -14.47 -7.16 5.89
CA ARG A 6 -15.50 -7.10 6.92
C ARG A 6 -15.23 -7.90 8.20
N ASP A 7 -14.38 -8.93 8.11
CA ASP A 7 -14.21 -9.88 9.20
C ASP A 7 -12.73 -10.16 9.39
N SER A 8 -12.20 -9.85 10.56
CA SER A 8 -10.88 -10.30 10.96
C SER A 8 -10.85 -11.84 10.93
N HIS A 9 -9.78 -12.41 10.42
CA HIS A 9 -9.59 -13.85 10.42
C HIS A 9 -8.25 -14.22 11.07
N ILE A 10 -8.01 -15.49 11.28
CA ILE A 10 -6.83 -15.98 11.98
C ILE A 10 -5.48 -15.49 11.41
N GLY A 11 -5.43 -15.19 10.12
CA GLY A 11 -4.25 -14.56 9.49
C GLY A 11 -4.01 -13.14 9.99
N HIS A 12 -5.07 -12.36 10.17
CA HIS A 12 -4.99 -11.01 10.77
C HIS A 12 -4.61 -11.11 12.24
N ALA A 13 -5.24 -11.99 13.00
CA ALA A 13 -4.91 -12.22 14.42
C ALA A 13 -3.42 -12.55 14.59
N LYS A 14 -2.87 -13.45 13.75
CA LYS A 14 -1.44 -13.75 13.76
C LYS A 14 -0.59 -12.50 13.53
N SER A 15 -0.89 -11.70 12.52
CA SER A 15 -0.11 -10.49 12.20
C SER A 15 -0.17 -9.46 13.31
N ILE A 16 -1.36 -9.24 13.91
CA ILE A 16 -1.55 -8.33 15.04
C ILE A 16 -0.73 -8.78 16.24
N LEU A 17 -0.88 -10.05 16.64
CA LEU A 17 -0.18 -10.60 17.80
C LEU A 17 1.33 -10.66 17.63
N LEU A 18 1.81 -10.94 16.41
CA LEU A 18 3.24 -10.91 16.10
C LEU A 18 3.82 -9.49 16.26
N ASN A 19 3.20 -8.50 15.62
CA ASN A 19 3.65 -7.12 15.70
C ASN A 19 3.56 -6.55 17.10
N TYR A 20 2.44 -6.78 17.79
CA TYR A 20 2.26 -6.34 19.17
C TYR A 20 3.22 -7.05 20.12
N GLY A 21 3.34 -8.37 20.04
CA GLY A 21 4.25 -9.15 20.87
C GLY A 21 5.71 -8.71 20.74
N LEU A 22 6.19 -8.48 19.52
CA LEU A 22 7.53 -7.95 19.28
C LEU A 22 7.70 -6.55 19.88
N SER A 23 6.71 -5.68 19.76
CA SER A 23 6.78 -4.35 20.37
C SER A 23 6.90 -4.43 21.89
N GLN A 24 6.20 -5.37 22.53
CA GLN A 24 6.28 -5.57 23.99
C GLN A 24 7.63 -6.18 24.41
N GLU A 25 8.09 -7.20 23.68
CA GLU A 25 9.35 -7.90 23.99
C GLU A 25 10.57 -6.98 23.91
N TYR A 26 10.60 -6.10 22.91
CA TYR A 26 11.73 -5.21 22.66
C TYR A 26 11.53 -3.78 23.17
N GLY A 27 10.46 -3.49 23.91
CA GLY A 27 10.17 -2.15 24.42
C GLY A 27 9.89 -1.12 23.33
N GLY A 28 9.40 -1.59 22.18
CA GLY A 28 9.04 -0.77 21.02
C GLY A 28 7.62 -0.20 21.11
N GLN A 29 7.19 0.41 20.03
CA GLN A 29 5.85 0.96 19.88
C GLN A 29 5.05 0.17 18.83
N PHE A 30 3.76 0.02 19.08
CA PHE A 30 2.80 -0.59 18.16
C PHE A 30 1.85 0.46 17.61
N ASN A 31 1.78 0.57 16.29
CA ASN A 31 0.90 1.50 15.60
C ASN A 31 -0.26 0.75 14.94
N LEU A 32 -1.44 1.34 14.93
CA LEU A 32 -2.56 0.89 14.10
C LEU A 32 -2.78 1.89 12.99
N ARG A 33 -2.57 1.46 11.74
CA ARG A 33 -2.76 2.30 10.56
C ARG A 33 -3.77 1.68 9.61
N PHE A 34 -4.70 2.50 9.15
CA PHE A 34 -5.62 2.18 8.08
C PHE A 34 -5.06 2.70 6.76
N ASP A 35 -4.79 1.79 5.83
CA ASP A 35 -4.41 2.16 4.47
C ASP A 35 -5.66 2.46 3.64
N ASP A 36 -6.12 3.69 3.73
CA ASP A 36 -7.28 4.22 3.02
C ASP A 36 -6.88 4.99 1.74
N THR A 37 -5.83 4.53 1.07
CA THR A 37 -5.37 5.11 -0.21
C THR A 37 -6.35 4.90 -1.35
N ASN A 38 -7.21 3.88 -1.27
CA ASN A 38 -8.21 3.59 -2.29
C ASN A 38 -9.60 4.07 -1.86
N PRO A 39 -10.14 5.16 -2.47
CA PRO A 39 -11.42 5.74 -2.07
C PRO A 39 -12.64 4.82 -2.24
N THR A 40 -12.51 3.74 -3.04
CA THR A 40 -13.62 2.83 -3.33
C THR A 40 -13.83 1.74 -2.28
N LYS A 41 -12.85 1.46 -1.45
CA LYS A 41 -12.82 0.25 -0.62
C LYS A 41 -13.09 0.48 0.86
N GLU A 42 -12.91 1.71 1.35
CA GLU A 42 -12.92 1.97 2.78
C GLU A 42 -14.31 2.44 3.25
N LYS A 43 -14.85 1.75 4.25
CA LYS A 43 -16.05 2.17 4.96
C LYS A 43 -15.73 2.37 6.43
N LEU A 44 -16.24 3.46 7.00
CA LEU A 44 -16.02 3.80 8.41
C LEU A 44 -16.47 2.69 9.38
N GLU A 45 -17.51 1.93 9.02
CA GLU A 45 -18.00 0.80 9.83
C GLU A 45 -16.93 -0.28 10.07
N PHE A 46 -16.02 -0.48 9.09
CA PHE A 46 -14.94 -1.46 9.25
C PHE A 46 -13.82 -0.97 10.14
N VAL A 47 -13.60 0.33 10.20
CA VAL A 47 -12.58 0.93 11.07
C VAL A 47 -12.90 0.61 12.54
N GLU A 48 -14.15 0.79 12.97
CA GLU A 48 -14.54 0.53 14.36
C GLU A 48 -14.48 -0.97 14.68
N SER A 49 -14.98 -1.83 13.80
CA SER A 49 -14.89 -3.29 13.99
C SER A 49 -13.44 -3.78 14.12
N ILE A 50 -12.55 -3.29 13.27
CA ILE A 50 -11.11 -3.64 13.33
C ILE A 50 -10.48 -3.16 14.65
N LYS A 51 -10.82 -1.97 15.12
CA LYS A 51 -10.34 -1.45 16.42
C LYS A 51 -10.79 -2.33 17.57
N GLU A 52 -12.03 -2.79 17.55
CA GLU A 52 -12.58 -3.71 18.55
C GLU A 52 -11.85 -5.04 18.51
N ASP A 53 -11.62 -5.63 17.32
CA ASP A 53 -10.89 -6.89 17.16
C ASP A 53 -9.45 -6.80 17.68
N VAL A 54 -8.74 -5.72 17.37
CA VAL A 54 -7.36 -5.51 17.86
C VAL A 54 -7.32 -5.45 19.39
N LYS A 55 -8.27 -4.73 20.01
CA LYS A 55 -8.39 -4.67 21.47
C LYS A 55 -8.79 -6.01 22.08
N TRP A 56 -9.71 -6.73 21.43
CA TRP A 56 -10.13 -8.06 21.89
C TRP A 56 -8.96 -9.05 21.89
N LEU A 57 -8.03 -8.94 20.94
CA LEU A 57 -6.78 -9.71 20.92
C LEU A 57 -5.78 -9.28 22.00
N GLY A 58 -6.08 -8.25 22.78
CA GLY A 58 -5.21 -7.73 23.83
C GLY A 58 -4.13 -6.76 23.36
N ALA A 59 -4.18 -6.35 22.09
CA ALA A 59 -3.24 -5.37 21.55
C ALA A 59 -3.77 -3.94 21.74
N ASP A 60 -2.87 -3.03 22.09
CA ASP A 60 -3.19 -1.61 22.29
C ASP A 60 -2.19 -0.72 21.55
N TRP A 61 -2.73 0.23 20.79
CA TRP A 61 -1.95 1.21 20.03
C TRP A 61 -1.81 2.56 20.77
N GLY A 62 -2.50 2.75 21.91
CA GLY A 62 -2.54 4.02 22.62
C GLY A 62 -3.12 5.16 21.77
N ASP A 63 -2.34 6.20 21.55
CA ASP A 63 -2.66 7.35 20.69
C ASP A 63 -2.13 7.22 19.25
N ARG A 64 -1.53 6.09 18.91
CA ARG A 64 -0.90 5.84 17.62
C ARG A 64 -1.86 5.20 16.60
N LEU A 65 -2.97 5.87 16.36
CA LEU A 65 -3.95 5.55 15.31
C LEU A 65 -3.75 6.48 14.12
N PHE A 66 -3.51 5.91 12.95
CA PHE A 66 -3.18 6.66 11.73
C PHE A 66 -4.03 6.23 10.54
N PHE A 67 -4.16 7.16 9.60
CA PHE A 67 -4.79 6.93 8.29
C PHE A 67 -3.81 7.35 7.21
N ALA A 68 -3.65 6.56 6.16
CA ALA A 68 -2.82 6.88 5.01
C ALA A 68 -3.21 8.24 4.39
N SER A 69 -4.51 8.52 4.33
CA SER A 69 -5.06 9.77 3.78
C SER A 69 -4.62 11.03 4.55
N ASN A 70 -4.19 10.92 5.80
CA ASN A 70 -3.62 12.04 6.55
C ASN A 70 -2.29 12.54 5.95
N TYR A 71 -1.64 11.72 5.14
CA TYR A 71 -0.34 11.99 4.53
C TYR A 71 -0.41 12.29 3.02
N PHE A 72 -1.59 12.47 2.45
CA PHE A 72 -1.74 12.72 1.01
C PHE A 72 -1.00 13.96 0.53
N ASP A 73 -0.93 15.02 1.30
CA ASP A 73 -0.14 16.21 0.96
C ASP A 73 1.37 15.86 0.88
N GLN A 74 1.90 15.13 1.87
CA GLN A 74 3.30 14.70 1.90
C GLN A 74 3.62 13.70 0.77
N MET A 75 2.69 12.79 0.44
CA MET A 75 2.84 11.86 -0.68
C MET A 75 2.88 12.60 -2.02
N TYR A 76 2.04 13.64 -2.18
CA TYR A 76 2.08 14.48 -3.37
C TYR A 76 3.42 15.20 -3.52
N GLU A 77 3.93 15.82 -2.45
CA GLU A 77 5.25 16.45 -2.44
C GLU A 77 6.39 15.45 -2.72
N ALA A 78 6.27 14.23 -2.19
CA ALA A 78 7.21 13.15 -2.48
C ALA A 78 7.22 12.77 -3.98
N ALA A 79 6.04 12.69 -4.60
CA ALA A 79 5.92 12.45 -6.04
C ALA A 79 6.55 13.59 -6.86
N ILE A 80 6.32 14.85 -6.49
CA ILE A 80 6.97 16.02 -7.12
C ILE A 80 8.51 15.91 -7.00
N LYS A 81 9.02 15.51 -5.83
CA LYS A 81 10.46 15.31 -5.62
C LYS A 81 11.03 14.24 -6.57
N LEU A 82 10.34 13.12 -6.75
CA LEU A 82 10.77 12.08 -7.69
C LEU A 82 10.76 12.58 -9.14
N ILE A 83 9.75 13.34 -9.54
CA ILE A 83 9.70 13.94 -10.89
C ILE A 83 10.89 14.88 -11.10
N LYS A 84 11.17 15.78 -10.15
CA LYS A 84 12.30 16.71 -10.21
C LYS A 84 13.66 16.00 -10.28
N LYS A 85 13.77 14.81 -9.70
CA LYS A 85 14.97 13.96 -9.78
C LYS A 85 15.05 13.16 -11.08
N GLY A 86 14.04 13.25 -11.96
CA GLY A 86 13.95 12.41 -13.17
C GLY A 86 13.65 10.94 -12.86
N LYS A 87 13.10 10.63 -11.68
CA LYS A 87 12.80 9.27 -11.19
C LYS A 87 11.32 8.90 -11.33
N ALA A 88 10.50 9.80 -11.83
CA ALA A 88 9.10 9.53 -12.15
C ALA A 88 8.67 10.32 -13.38
N TYR A 89 7.72 9.79 -14.11
CA TYR A 89 7.16 10.40 -15.32
C TYR A 89 5.67 10.10 -15.45
N VAL A 90 4.96 10.99 -16.14
CA VAL A 90 3.55 10.80 -16.47
C VAL A 90 3.43 10.00 -17.76
N SER A 91 2.62 8.94 -17.74
CA SER A 91 2.31 8.09 -18.89
C SER A 91 0.84 8.23 -19.26
N ASP A 92 0.56 8.34 -20.56
CA ASP A 92 -0.80 8.37 -21.10
C ASP A 92 -1.26 6.97 -21.54
N LEU A 93 -0.52 5.92 -21.22
CA LEU A 93 -0.92 4.54 -21.46
C LEU A 93 -2.09 4.16 -20.56
N SER A 94 -3.06 3.44 -21.11
CA SER A 94 -4.14 2.80 -20.34
C SER A 94 -3.59 1.64 -19.48
N ALA A 95 -4.40 1.16 -18.54
CA ALA A 95 -4.02 0.03 -17.70
C ALA A 95 -3.69 -1.23 -18.52
N ASP A 96 -4.42 -1.49 -19.61
CA ASP A 96 -4.19 -2.64 -20.48
C ASP A 96 -2.90 -2.47 -21.29
N GLU A 97 -2.66 -1.29 -21.83
CA GLU A 97 -1.40 -0.96 -22.53
C GLU A 97 -0.20 -1.06 -21.59
N ILE A 98 -0.29 -0.58 -20.35
CA ILE A 98 0.76 -0.73 -19.34
C ILE A 98 1.04 -2.20 -19.08
N ARG A 99 0.00 -3.04 -18.99
CA ARG A 99 0.15 -4.48 -18.79
C ARG A 99 0.88 -5.13 -19.97
N GLU A 100 0.55 -4.73 -21.20
CA GLU A 100 1.23 -5.21 -22.40
C GLU A 100 2.71 -4.79 -22.45
N TYR A 101 2.99 -3.51 -22.22
CA TYR A 101 4.36 -2.97 -22.21
C TYR A 101 5.22 -3.56 -21.09
N ARG A 102 4.62 -3.89 -19.97
CA ARG A 102 5.33 -4.48 -18.82
C ARG A 102 5.86 -5.89 -19.11
N GLY A 103 5.26 -6.60 -20.06
CA GLY A 103 5.66 -7.97 -20.40
C GLY A 103 5.22 -9.01 -19.36
N THR A 104 5.92 -10.15 -19.37
CA THR A 104 5.60 -11.31 -18.53
C THR A 104 6.80 -11.70 -17.65
N LEU A 105 6.65 -12.76 -16.87
CA LEU A 105 7.79 -13.31 -16.09
C LEU A 105 8.94 -13.82 -16.97
N THR A 106 8.63 -14.25 -18.17
CA THR A 106 9.60 -14.82 -19.14
C THR A 106 9.99 -13.85 -20.25
N GLU A 107 9.23 -12.76 -20.42
CA GLU A 107 9.50 -11.76 -21.44
C GLU A 107 9.76 -10.40 -20.78
N PRO A 108 10.84 -9.69 -21.15
CA PRO A 108 11.12 -8.36 -20.61
C PRO A 108 10.04 -7.36 -21.03
N GLY A 109 9.91 -6.28 -20.29
CA GLY A 109 9.08 -5.16 -20.67
C GLY A 109 9.68 -4.35 -21.81
N LYS A 110 8.84 -3.50 -22.40
CA LYS A 110 9.21 -2.51 -23.42
C LYS A 110 9.19 -1.11 -22.81
N GLU A 111 10.07 -0.23 -23.31
CA GLU A 111 10.08 1.16 -22.87
C GLU A 111 8.71 1.83 -23.11
N ASP A 112 8.19 2.49 -22.09
CA ASP A 112 6.98 3.33 -22.21
C ASP A 112 7.27 4.49 -23.18
N PRO A 113 6.43 4.74 -24.19
CA PRO A 113 6.67 5.81 -25.17
C PRO A 113 6.73 7.21 -24.54
N TYR A 114 6.18 7.38 -23.34
CA TYR A 114 6.17 8.65 -22.61
C TYR A 114 7.33 8.78 -21.59
N ALA A 115 8.18 7.77 -21.47
CA ALA A 115 9.28 7.76 -20.51
C ALA A 115 10.34 8.86 -20.75
N LYS A 116 10.38 9.45 -21.96
CA LYS A 116 11.38 10.48 -22.33
C LYS A 116 10.88 11.91 -22.16
N ARG A 117 9.68 12.13 -21.62
CA ARG A 117 9.18 13.47 -21.28
C ARG A 117 10.15 14.19 -20.35
N SER A 118 10.30 15.50 -20.54
CA SER A 118 11.14 16.35 -19.67
C SER A 118 10.57 16.46 -18.26
N VAL A 119 11.40 16.88 -17.32
CA VAL A 119 10.97 17.15 -15.93
C VAL A 119 9.87 18.20 -15.90
N GLU A 120 10.03 19.27 -16.67
CA GLU A 120 9.06 20.37 -16.76
C GLU A 120 7.71 19.90 -17.30
N GLU A 121 7.74 19.09 -18.36
CA GLU A 121 6.54 18.50 -18.94
C GLU A 121 5.83 17.57 -17.96
N ASN A 122 6.57 16.70 -17.28
CA ASN A 122 6.01 15.79 -16.28
C ASN A 122 5.39 16.54 -15.08
N LEU A 123 6.03 17.61 -14.60
CA LEU A 123 5.47 18.46 -13.54
C LEU A 123 4.15 19.11 -13.97
N ALA A 124 4.08 19.66 -15.17
CA ALA A 124 2.87 20.29 -15.70
C ALA A 124 1.73 19.27 -15.85
N LEU A 125 2.03 18.08 -16.41
CA LEU A 125 1.05 17.02 -16.60
C LEU A 125 0.54 16.43 -15.26
N PHE A 126 1.42 16.29 -14.27
CA PHE A 126 1.03 15.81 -12.95
C PHE A 126 0.15 16.84 -12.21
N GLU A 127 0.41 18.13 -12.37
CA GLU A 127 -0.46 19.20 -11.86
C GLU A 127 -1.84 19.16 -12.52
N GLU A 128 -1.92 18.97 -13.84
CA GLU A 128 -3.20 18.78 -14.55
C GLU A 128 -4.00 17.60 -13.99
N MET A 129 -3.32 16.49 -13.67
CA MET A 129 -3.96 15.34 -13.03
C MET A 129 -4.56 15.71 -11.68
N LYS A 130 -3.81 16.43 -10.83
CA LYS A 130 -4.29 16.90 -9.52
C LYS A 130 -5.44 17.88 -9.62
N GLU A 131 -5.43 18.75 -10.60
CA GLU A 131 -6.48 19.76 -10.84
C GLU A 131 -7.77 19.19 -11.44
N GLY A 132 -7.83 17.88 -11.68
CA GLY A 132 -9.01 17.22 -12.21
C GLY A 132 -9.24 17.41 -13.71
N LYS A 133 -8.23 17.82 -14.45
CA LYS A 133 -8.29 18.03 -15.91
C LYS A 133 -8.17 16.75 -16.73
N CYS A 134 -7.98 15.61 -16.08
CA CYS A 134 -7.78 14.32 -16.73
C CYS A 134 -8.91 13.36 -16.36
N GLU A 135 -9.36 12.57 -17.31
CA GLU A 135 -10.34 11.51 -17.08
C GLU A 135 -9.72 10.32 -16.34
N ASP A 136 -10.56 9.56 -15.64
CA ASP A 136 -10.15 8.33 -14.98
C ASP A 136 -9.51 7.36 -15.97
N GLY A 137 -8.35 6.82 -15.61
CA GLY A 137 -7.62 5.88 -16.46
C GLY A 137 -6.87 6.49 -17.65
N SER A 138 -6.94 7.81 -17.86
CA SER A 138 -6.28 8.48 -18.99
C SER A 138 -4.78 8.71 -18.77
N ARG A 139 -4.36 8.88 -17.53
CA ARG A 139 -2.98 9.15 -17.14
C ARG A 139 -2.63 8.50 -15.82
N VAL A 140 -1.37 8.12 -15.67
CA VAL A 140 -0.77 7.64 -14.42
C VAL A 140 0.61 8.27 -14.22
N LEU A 141 1.06 8.38 -12.97
CA LEU A 141 2.45 8.64 -12.65
C LEU A 141 3.16 7.31 -12.47
N ARG A 142 4.27 7.10 -13.16
CA ARG A 142 5.10 5.90 -13.07
C ARG A 142 6.48 6.21 -12.51
N ALA A 143 7.01 5.30 -11.70
CA ALA A 143 8.43 5.33 -11.35
C ALA A 143 9.27 4.99 -12.59
N ARG A 144 10.45 5.61 -12.70
CA ARG A 144 11.45 5.26 -13.71
C ARG A 144 12.51 4.38 -13.04
N ILE A 145 12.43 3.08 -13.26
CA ILE A 145 13.33 2.10 -12.64
C ILE A 145 13.99 1.23 -13.72
N ASP A 146 13.37 0.12 -14.12
CA ASP A 146 13.94 -0.81 -15.10
C ASP A 146 12.86 -1.71 -15.71
N MET A 147 12.48 -1.43 -16.95
CA MET A 147 11.49 -2.22 -17.69
C MET A 147 11.95 -3.64 -18.03
N THR A 148 13.23 -3.96 -17.85
CA THR A 148 13.80 -5.29 -18.12
C THR A 148 14.04 -6.12 -16.85
N SER A 149 13.73 -5.55 -15.68
CA SER A 149 13.91 -6.25 -14.40
C SER A 149 13.22 -7.62 -14.38
N SER A 150 13.84 -8.61 -13.77
CA SER A 150 13.23 -9.92 -13.52
C SER A 150 12.06 -9.82 -12.54
N ASN A 151 12.08 -8.81 -11.67
CA ASN A 151 10.97 -8.49 -10.77
C ASN A 151 10.00 -7.53 -11.47
N ILE A 152 8.80 -8.02 -11.80
CA ILE A 152 7.77 -7.23 -12.49
C ILE A 152 7.38 -5.96 -11.71
N ASN A 153 7.44 -6.00 -10.38
CA ASN A 153 7.13 -4.84 -9.54
C ASN A 153 8.13 -3.68 -9.72
N MET A 154 9.30 -3.94 -10.31
CA MET A 154 10.33 -2.94 -10.61
C MET A 154 10.29 -2.42 -12.05
N ARG A 155 9.36 -2.92 -12.88
CA ARG A 155 9.17 -2.48 -14.27
C ARG A 155 8.30 -1.23 -14.33
N ASP A 156 8.86 -0.10 -14.01
CA ASP A 156 8.23 1.22 -13.98
C ASP A 156 6.82 1.19 -13.36
N PRO A 157 6.71 0.84 -12.06
CA PRO A 157 5.43 0.68 -11.40
C PRO A 157 4.64 2.00 -11.35
N ILE A 158 3.32 1.88 -11.29
CA ILE A 158 2.42 3.01 -11.13
C ILE A 158 2.52 3.53 -9.68
N LEU A 159 2.74 4.83 -9.53
CA LEU A 159 2.79 5.52 -8.25
C LEU A 159 1.48 6.24 -7.90
N TYR A 160 0.85 6.87 -8.91
CA TYR A 160 -0.42 7.58 -8.80
C TYR A 160 -1.35 7.24 -9.95
N ARG A 161 -2.65 7.23 -9.67
CA ARG A 161 -3.72 7.10 -10.66
C ARG A 161 -4.75 8.23 -10.51
N VAL A 162 -5.48 8.51 -11.59
CA VAL A 162 -6.63 9.42 -11.58
C VAL A 162 -7.88 8.63 -11.20
N ALA A 163 -8.63 9.13 -10.22
CA ALA A 163 -9.94 8.61 -9.83
C ALA A 163 -10.80 9.74 -9.25
N HIS A 164 -11.84 10.14 -9.97
CA HIS A 164 -12.79 11.16 -9.52
C HIS A 164 -13.81 10.53 -8.59
N MET A 165 -13.44 10.41 -7.33
CA MET A 165 -14.26 9.79 -6.29
C MET A 165 -14.12 10.55 -4.98
N THR A 166 -15.23 10.68 -4.25
CA THR A 166 -15.24 11.23 -2.90
C THR A 166 -14.56 10.25 -1.94
N HIS A 167 -13.57 10.73 -1.21
CA HIS A 167 -12.85 9.96 -0.19
C HIS A 167 -13.49 10.16 1.19
N HIS A 168 -13.61 9.09 1.99
CA HIS A 168 -14.28 9.13 3.29
C HIS A 168 -13.67 10.14 4.29
N ASN A 169 -12.36 10.42 4.20
CA ASN A 169 -11.63 11.31 5.10
C ASN A 169 -11.29 12.67 4.47
N THR A 170 -10.92 12.70 3.17
CA THR A 170 -10.47 13.92 2.49
C THR A 170 -11.54 14.55 1.59
N GLY A 171 -12.71 13.93 1.45
CA GLY A 171 -13.79 14.42 0.59
C GLY A 171 -13.37 14.50 -0.87
N ASP A 172 -13.65 15.62 -1.51
CA ASP A 172 -13.37 15.88 -2.92
C ASP A 172 -12.06 16.67 -3.14
N LYS A 173 -11.20 16.76 -2.12
CA LYS A 173 -9.92 17.48 -2.21
C LYS A 173 -9.00 16.88 -3.26
N TRP A 174 -9.03 15.56 -3.43
CA TRP A 174 -8.16 14.80 -4.31
C TRP A 174 -8.95 14.07 -5.39
N CYS A 175 -8.40 14.04 -6.60
CA CYS A 175 -8.84 13.19 -7.71
C CYS A 175 -7.68 12.34 -8.28
N ILE A 176 -6.53 12.38 -7.61
CA ILE A 176 -5.41 11.47 -7.82
C ILE A 176 -5.09 10.79 -6.50
N TYR A 177 -4.81 9.50 -6.55
CA TYR A 177 -4.55 8.69 -5.35
C TYR A 177 -3.29 7.88 -5.52
N PRO A 178 -2.43 7.81 -4.47
CA PRO A 178 -1.23 7.02 -4.51
C PRO A 178 -1.56 5.53 -4.52
N MET A 179 -0.72 4.75 -5.19
CA MET A 179 -0.77 3.30 -5.11
C MET A 179 -0.12 2.82 -3.81
N TYR A 180 -0.55 1.66 -3.32
CA TYR A 180 -0.08 1.07 -2.07
C TYR A 180 1.46 1.02 -1.95
N ASP A 181 2.13 0.51 -2.98
CA ASP A 181 3.59 0.36 -2.95
C ASP A 181 4.37 1.68 -2.88
N PHE A 182 3.74 2.79 -3.25
CA PHE A 182 4.30 4.13 -3.07
C PHE A 182 3.94 4.73 -1.71
N ALA A 183 2.71 4.56 -1.27
CA ALA A 183 2.21 5.13 -0.01
C ALA A 183 2.86 4.48 1.22
N HIS A 184 2.88 3.16 1.27
CA HIS A 184 3.35 2.38 2.42
C HIS A 184 4.75 2.76 2.94
N PRO A 185 5.82 2.82 2.11
CA PRO A 185 7.13 3.24 2.61
C PRO A 185 7.17 4.70 3.10
N ILE A 186 6.35 5.59 2.53
CA ILE A 186 6.24 6.99 2.96
C ILE A 186 5.57 7.08 4.33
N GLU A 187 4.48 6.35 4.51
CA GLU A 187 3.76 6.27 5.79
C GLU A 187 4.68 5.73 6.90
N ASP A 188 5.37 4.63 6.63
CA ASP A 188 6.33 4.05 7.57
C ASP A 188 7.41 5.06 7.95
N ALA A 189 7.94 5.80 6.98
CA ALA A 189 8.95 6.81 7.23
C ALA A 189 8.43 7.96 8.09
N ILE A 190 7.23 8.49 7.80
CA ILE A 190 6.63 9.60 8.54
C ILE A 190 6.31 9.19 9.98
N GLU A 191 5.79 7.98 10.18
CA GLU A 191 5.43 7.43 11.49
C GLU A 191 6.63 6.94 12.30
N GLY A 192 7.83 6.98 11.75
CA GLY A 192 9.06 6.54 12.42
C GLY A 192 9.14 5.02 12.60
N ILE A 193 8.49 4.25 11.74
CA ILE A 193 8.57 2.79 11.75
C ILE A 193 10.00 2.36 11.44
N THR A 194 10.54 1.47 12.26
CA THR A 194 11.86 0.86 12.05
C THR A 194 11.77 -0.51 11.40
N HIS A 195 10.78 -1.31 11.79
CA HIS A 195 10.54 -2.67 11.33
C HIS A 195 9.12 -2.76 10.76
N SER A 196 9.02 -2.74 9.43
CA SER A 196 7.76 -2.91 8.70
C SER A 196 7.54 -4.40 8.43
N ILE A 197 6.78 -5.05 9.32
CA ILE A 197 6.61 -6.50 9.33
C ILE A 197 5.36 -6.89 8.54
N CYS A 198 5.53 -7.73 7.51
CA CYS A 198 4.46 -8.16 6.63
C CYS A 198 4.53 -9.67 6.32
N THR A 199 3.53 -10.17 5.60
CA THR A 199 3.51 -11.56 5.14
C THR A 199 4.48 -11.77 3.98
N LEU A 200 4.94 -13.01 3.79
CA LEU A 200 5.88 -13.41 2.73
C LEU A 200 5.38 -13.05 1.31
N GLU A 201 4.08 -12.86 1.14
CA GLU A 201 3.48 -12.43 -0.12
C GLU A 201 4.01 -11.08 -0.64
N PHE A 202 4.59 -10.26 0.24
CA PHE A 202 5.17 -8.95 -0.09
C PHE A 202 6.69 -8.99 -0.34
N GLU A 203 7.32 -10.16 -0.37
CA GLU A 203 8.77 -10.28 -0.59
C GLU A 203 9.20 -9.62 -1.91
N ASP A 204 8.46 -9.84 -2.99
CA ASP A 204 8.72 -9.24 -4.29
C ASP A 204 8.46 -7.72 -4.34
N HIS A 205 7.74 -7.17 -3.37
CA HIS A 205 7.49 -5.73 -3.23
C HIS A 205 8.61 -5.00 -2.46
N ARG A 206 9.41 -5.71 -1.68
CA ARG A 206 10.49 -5.10 -0.87
C ARG A 206 11.50 -4.28 -1.69
N PRO A 207 11.96 -4.69 -2.88
CA PRO A 207 12.86 -3.86 -3.68
C PRO A 207 12.26 -2.49 -4.03
N LEU A 208 10.96 -2.43 -4.30
CA LEU A 208 10.26 -1.16 -4.57
C LEU A 208 10.14 -0.32 -3.29
N TYR A 209 9.82 -0.93 -2.16
CA TYR A 209 9.82 -0.27 -0.86
C TYR A 209 11.17 0.40 -0.57
N ASP A 210 12.26 -0.34 -0.71
CA ASP A 210 13.62 0.16 -0.50
C ASP A 210 13.99 1.27 -1.50
N TRP A 211 13.56 1.15 -2.74
CA TRP A 211 13.77 2.17 -3.77
C TRP A 211 13.08 3.48 -3.39
N VAL A 212 11.82 3.45 -2.97
CA VAL A 212 11.06 4.65 -2.57
C VAL A 212 11.74 5.33 -1.38
N VAL A 213 12.08 4.58 -0.34
CA VAL A 213 12.75 5.10 0.86
C VAL A 213 14.09 5.74 0.50
N THR A 214 14.88 5.09 -0.34
CA THR A 214 16.21 5.56 -0.77
C THR A 214 16.11 6.82 -1.61
N GLU A 215 15.26 6.82 -2.65
CA GLU A 215 15.14 7.95 -3.57
C GLU A 215 14.55 9.19 -2.90
N LEU A 216 13.69 9.02 -1.91
CA LEU A 216 13.14 10.14 -1.13
C LEU A 216 14.06 10.58 0.02
N GLY A 217 15.08 9.79 0.35
CA GLY A 217 16.06 10.10 1.38
C GLY A 217 15.50 10.06 2.80
N TYR A 218 14.53 9.16 3.05
CA TYR A 218 13.96 9.00 4.38
C TYR A 218 14.93 8.30 5.34
N LYS A 219 15.02 8.86 6.55
CA LYS A 219 15.68 8.23 7.70
C LYS A 219 14.73 8.29 8.88
N THR A 220 14.39 7.16 9.46
CA THR A 220 13.38 7.07 10.52
C THR A 220 13.94 6.87 11.91
N SER A 221 15.22 6.51 12.01
CA SER A 221 15.89 6.30 13.28
C SER A 221 17.40 6.58 13.14
N PRO A 222 18.15 6.68 14.27
CA PRO A 222 19.62 6.72 14.23
C PRO A 222 20.25 5.53 13.48
N GLU A 223 19.56 4.38 13.50
CA GLU A 223 20.02 3.17 12.82
C GLU A 223 19.72 3.17 11.30
N GLY A 224 18.92 4.12 10.80
CA GLY A 224 18.69 4.28 9.36
C GLY A 224 17.23 4.37 8.93
N THR A 225 16.94 3.80 7.77
CA THR A 225 15.62 3.81 7.10
C THR A 225 14.72 2.70 7.63
N PRO A 226 13.36 2.80 7.46
CA PRO A 226 12.49 1.67 7.74
C PRO A 226 12.87 0.47 6.87
N LYS A 227 12.73 -0.71 7.41
CA LYS A 227 13.02 -1.98 6.71
C LYS A 227 11.78 -2.84 6.64
N GLN A 228 11.43 -3.27 5.46
CA GLN A 228 10.41 -4.29 5.26
C GLN A 228 10.98 -5.67 5.62
N ILE A 229 10.27 -6.41 6.45
CA ILE A 229 10.65 -7.73 6.94
C ILE A 229 9.47 -8.67 6.78
N GLU A 230 9.65 -9.76 6.05
CA GLU A 230 8.59 -10.73 5.79
C GLU A 230 8.68 -11.90 6.79
N PHE A 231 7.52 -12.37 7.22
CA PHE A 231 7.41 -13.59 8.03
C PHE A 231 6.68 -14.70 7.28
N ALA A 232 7.03 -15.95 7.64
CA ALA A 232 6.50 -17.14 7.00
C ALA A 232 4.99 -17.30 7.19
N LYS A 233 4.33 -17.88 6.19
CA LYS A 233 2.91 -18.27 6.26
C LYS A 233 2.69 -19.27 7.39
N LEU A 234 1.65 -19.07 8.18
CA LEU A 234 1.23 -20.05 9.18
C LEU A 234 0.39 -21.15 8.50
N TYR A 235 0.81 -22.36 8.69
CA TYR A 235 0.03 -23.54 8.29
C TYR A 235 -0.56 -24.17 9.55
N LEU A 236 -1.89 -24.30 9.55
CA LEU A 236 -2.62 -24.99 10.62
C LEU A 236 -2.88 -26.43 10.17
N THR A 237 -2.49 -27.39 10.98
CA THR A 237 -2.78 -28.82 10.74
C THR A 237 -4.15 -29.17 11.26
N ASN A 238 -4.87 -30.05 10.55
CA ASN A 238 -6.21 -30.52 10.91
C ASN A 238 -7.28 -29.43 11.09
N VAL A 239 -7.09 -28.26 10.42
CA VAL A 239 -8.03 -27.13 10.45
C VAL A 239 -8.43 -26.76 9.04
N VAL A 240 -9.72 -26.60 8.84
CA VAL A 240 -10.28 -26.07 7.59
C VAL A 240 -10.57 -24.58 7.79
N THR A 241 -9.78 -23.72 7.15
CA THR A 241 -9.87 -22.26 7.28
C THR A 241 -10.59 -21.57 6.11
N GLY A 242 -11.09 -22.34 5.14
CA GLY A 242 -11.76 -21.79 3.98
C GLY A 242 -13.13 -21.22 4.32
N LYS A 243 -13.39 -19.94 4.01
CA LYS A 243 -14.69 -19.27 4.23
C LYS A 243 -15.90 -20.09 3.78
N ARG A 244 -15.77 -20.84 2.67
CA ARG A 244 -16.83 -21.74 2.17
C ARG A 244 -17.24 -22.82 3.17
N TYR A 245 -16.28 -23.38 3.87
CA TYR A 245 -16.57 -24.45 4.85
C TYR A 245 -17.15 -23.88 6.13
N ILE A 246 -16.64 -22.73 6.59
CA ILE A 246 -17.17 -22.06 7.79
C ILE A 246 -18.62 -21.61 7.52
N LYS A 247 -18.88 -21.01 6.36
CA LYS A 247 -20.23 -20.64 5.94
C LYS A 247 -21.19 -21.85 5.98
N ARG A 248 -20.75 -23.02 5.54
CA ARG A 248 -21.51 -24.25 5.61
C ARG A 248 -21.84 -24.67 7.05
N LEU A 249 -20.88 -24.52 7.99
CA LEU A 249 -21.13 -24.81 9.41
C LEU A 249 -22.21 -23.91 10.01
N VAL A 250 -22.26 -22.64 9.60
CA VAL A 250 -23.32 -21.69 10.00
C VAL A 250 -24.64 -22.08 9.38
N GLU A 251 -24.68 -22.43 8.08
CA GLU A 251 -25.90 -22.89 7.37
C GLU A 251 -26.48 -24.17 7.97
N GLU A 252 -25.61 -25.09 8.39
CA GLU A 252 -25.98 -26.35 9.07
C GLU A 252 -26.25 -26.14 10.58
N LYS A 253 -26.20 -24.92 11.11
CA LYS A 253 -26.42 -24.57 12.53
C LYS A 253 -25.49 -25.30 13.50
N ILE A 254 -24.32 -25.67 13.09
CA ILE A 254 -23.29 -26.27 13.95
C ILE A 254 -22.61 -25.18 14.80
N VAL A 255 -22.52 -23.96 14.26
CA VAL A 255 -22.07 -22.74 14.96
C VAL A 255 -23.06 -21.62 14.68
N ASP A 256 -23.19 -20.65 15.61
CA ASP A 256 -24.18 -19.57 15.52
C ASP A 256 -23.78 -18.49 14.52
N GLY A 257 -22.50 -18.34 14.25
CA GLY A 257 -21.93 -17.37 13.34
C GLY A 257 -20.40 -17.47 13.35
N TRP A 258 -19.78 -16.53 12.73
CA TRP A 258 -18.32 -16.35 12.78
C TRP A 258 -17.92 -14.90 13.06
N ASP A 259 -18.89 -14.11 13.47
CA ASP A 259 -18.75 -12.72 13.86
C ASP A 259 -18.21 -12.60 15.32
#